data_63280dacd78804f3c1e8687982f5869c
#
_entry.id   63280dacd78804f3c1e8687982f5869c
#
_cell.length_a   1.000
_cell.length_b   1.000
_cell.length_c   1.000
_cell.angle_alpha   90.00
_cell.angle_beta   90.00
_cell.angle_gamma   90.00
#
_symmetry.space_group_name_H-M   'P 1'
#
loop_
_entity.id
_entity.type
_entity.pdbx_description
1 polymer ?
#
loop_
_entity_poly.entity_id
_entity_poly.type
_entity_poly.pdbx_seq_one_letter_code
_entity_poly.pdbx_strand_id
1 'polypeptide(L)'
;MTEPIQTFPRPSVPRVFLGVILACVAVQLAMLIPAWDGWVMLHGALWPDLLGDVRPMFPGQQVTMFLTYGFLHGGLLHLGMNMLALYVLARSLSVAMSGAAMVALYFVAQVAAGLVQLWLSDSPLPVVGASGAIFGLAGAEIAIAARIQLGKAGSLRPLAGPVVQFVLLNVALTLAVPNIAWQAHLGGALAGLAMGALYQPRRR
;
A
#
# COMPACT_ATOMS: atom_id res chain seq x y z
N MET A 1 -14.01 -26.68 36.75
CA MET A 1 -14.44 -25.56 35.89
C MET A 1 -13.47 -25.46 34.73
N THR A 2 -13.91 -25.87 33.54
CA THR A 2 -13.10 -25.77 32.34
C THR A 2 -13.18 -24.33 31.84
N GLU A 3 -12.04 -23.62 31.79
CA GLU A 3 -12.01 -22.30 31.20
C GLU A 3 -12.51 -22.35 29.72
N PRO A 4 -13.36 -21.39 29.30
CA PRO A 4 -13.83 -21.37 27.93
C PRO A 4 -12.64 -21.21 26.98
N ILE A 5 -12.54 -22.08 25.99
CA ILE A 5 -11.54 -22.00 24.92
C ILE A 5 -11.70 -20.64 24.23
N GLN A 6 -10.70 -19.77 24.39
CA GLN A 6 -10.69 -18.48 23.68
C GLN A 6 -10.57 -18.75 22.18
N THR A 7 -11.69 -18.63 21.47
CA THR A 7 -11.70 -18.72 20.01
C THR A 7 -11.15 -17.40 19.43
N PHE A 8 -9.93 -17.44 18.92
CA PHE A 8 -9.40 -16.31 18.15
C PHE A 8 -10.21 -16.15 16.86
N PRO A 9 -10.55 -14.91 16.48
CA PRO A 9 -11.23 -14.67 15.21
C PRO A 9 -10.39 -15.19 14.06
N ARG A 10 -10.99 -15.94 13.14
CA ARG A 10 -10.30 -16.43 11.95
C ARG A 10 -9.91 -15.22 11.08
N PRO A 11 -8.66 -15.14 10.59
CA PRO A 11 -8.24 -14.05 9.73
C PRO A 11 -9.05 -14.06 8.44
N SER A 12 -9.68 -12.94 8.11
CA SER A 12 -10.49 -12.78 6.89
C SER A 12 -10.19 -11.44 6.24
N VAL A 13 -10.17 -11.40 4.91
CA VAL A 13 -9.99 -10.14 4.18
C VAL A 13 -11.23 -9.27 4.36
N PRO A 14 -11.11 -8.03 4.86
CA PRO A 14 -12.25 -7.11 4.90
C PRO A 14 -12.82 -6.87 3.50
N ARG A 15 -14.15 -6.89 3.36
CA ARG A 15 -14.85 -6.79 2.07
C ARG A 15 -14.41 -5.57 1.23
N VAL A 16 -14.06 -4.46 1.87
CA VAL A 16 -13.58 -3.26 1.19
C VAL A 16 -12.30 -3.53 0.37
N PHE A 17 -11.38 -4.35 0.88
CA PHE A 17 -10.15 -4.69 0.13
C PHE A 17 -10.43 -5.61 -1.05
N LEU A 18 -11.45 -6.47 -0.97
CA LEU A 18 -11.93 -7.20 -2.14
C LEU A 18 -12.50 -6.23 -3.19
N GLY A 19 -13.19 -5.19 -2.76
CA GLY A 19 -13.65 -4.11 -3.62
C GLY A 19 -12.51 -3.35 -4.29
N VAL A 20 -11.44 -3.02 -3.55
CA VAL A 20 -10.22 -2.39 -4.10
C VAL A 20 -9.56 -3.29 -5.15
N ILE A 21 -9.41 -4.60 -4.85
CA ILE A 21 -8.85 -5.57 -5.79
C ILE A 21 -9.68 -5.62 -7.07
N LEU A 22 -11.01 -5.72 -6.97
CA LEU A 22 -11.90 -5.74 -8.12
C LEU A 22 -11.83 -4.44 -8.94
N ALA A 23 -11.73 -3.29 -8.28
CA ALA A 23 -11.56 -2.01 -8.95
C ALA A 23 -10.24 -1.94 -9.73
N CYS A 24 -9.11 -2.37 -9.13
CA CYS A 24 -7.82 -2.43 -9.81
C CYS A 24 -7.85 -3.38 -11.03
N VAL A 25 -8.49 -4.54 -10.89
CA VAL A 25 -8.68 -5.49 -11.99
C VAL A 25 -9.51 -4.86 -13.10
N ALA A 26 -10.63 -4.21 -12.78
CA ALA A 26 -11.50 -3.57 -13.76
C ALA A 26 -10.78 -2.44 -14.52
N VAL A 27 -10.02 -1.60 -13.81
CA VAL A 27 -9.19 -0.55 -14.43
C VAL A 27 -8.15 -1.16 -15.35
N GLN A 28 -7.44 -2.20 -14.93
CA GLN A 28 -6.43 -2.86 -15.77
C GLN A 28 -7.05 -3.51 -17.02
N LEU A 29 -8.23 -4.11 -16.89
CA LEU A 29 -8.94 -4.67 -18.05
C LEU A 29 -9.34 -3.56 -19.04
N ALA A 30 -9.79 -2.40 -18.55
CA ALA A 30 -10.05 -1.24 -19.41
C ALA A 30 -8.76 -0.77 -20.12
N MET A 31 -7.62 -0.74 -19.43
CA MET A 31 -6.32 -0.37 -20.01
C MET A 31 -5.79 -1.38 -21.06
N LEU A 32 -6.35 -2.58 -21.17
CA LEU A 32 -6.03 -3.48 -22.29
C LEU A 32 -6.63 -3.01 -23.63
N ILE A 33 -7.56 -2.07 -23.59
CA ILE A 33 -8.17 -1.45 -24.79
C ILE A 33 -7.31 -0.23 -25.15
N PRO A 34 -6.61 -0.20 -26.30
CA PRO A 34 -5.66 0.86 -26.63
C PRO A 34 -6.23 2.28 -26.56
N ALA A 35 -7.50 2.46 -26.92
CA ALA A 35 -8.17 3.76 -26.86
C ALA A 35 -8.37 4.27 -25.41
N TRP A 36 -8.39 3.38 -24.43
CA TRP A 36 -8.62 3.70 -23.02
C TRP A 36 -7.33 3.81 -22.21
N ASP A 37 -6.26 3.12 -22.61
CA ASP A 37 -4.98 3.10 -21.88
C ASP A 37 -4.44 4.53 -21.68
N GLY A 38 -4.23 5.26 -22.78
CA GLY A 38 -3.75 6.64 -22.72
C GLY A 38 -4.68 7.57 -21.93
N TRP A 39 -6.00 7.41 -22.09
CA TRP A 39 -6.98 8.20 -21.36
C TRP A 39 -6.89 7.95 -19.84
N VAL A 40 -6.88 6.68 -19.42
CA VAL A 40 -6.78 6.28 -18.01
C VAL A 40 -5.47 6.76 -17.41
N MET A 41 -4.35 6.60 -18.12
CA MET A 41 -3.04 7.10 -17.68
C MET A 41 -3.04 8.62 -17.49
N LEU A 42 -3.52 9.39 -18.47
CA LEU A 42 -3.55 10.86 -18.40
C LEU A 42 -4.41 11.38 -17.24
N HIS A 43 -5.53 10.71 -16.92
CA HIS A 43 -6.48 11.18 -15.91
C HIS A 43 -6.22 10.60 -14.51
N GLY A 44 -5.58 9.42 -14.41
CA GLY A 44 -5.50 8.67 -13.15
C GLY A 44 -4.12 8.49 -12.56
N ALA A 45 -3.03 8.54 -13.36
CA ALA A 45 -1.68 8.38 -12.85
C ALA A 45 -1.23 9.59 -12.01
N LEU A 46 -0.23 9.37 -11.16
CA LEU A 46 0.43 10.44 -10.42
C LEU A 46 1.48 11.09 -11.32
N TRP A 47 1.20 12.29 -11.82
CA TRP A 47 2.05 13.05 -12.72
C TRP A 47 2.81 14.14 -11.95
N PRO A 48 4.17 14.08 -11.87
CA PRO A 48 4.95 15.14 -11.22
C PRO A 48 4.72 16.52 -11.84
N ASP A 49 4.65 16.60 -13.17
CA ASP A 49 4.53 17.85 -13.91
C ASP A 49 3.20 18.61 -13.67
N LEU A 50 2.17 17.92 -13.18
CA LEU A 50 0.89 18.56 -12.81
C LEU A 50 0.99 19.48 -11.58
N LEU A 51 2.07 19.39 -10.79
CA LEU A 51 2.35 20.34 -9.70
C LEU A 51 3.17 21.55 -10.17
N GLY A 52 3.61 21.57 -11.41
CA GLY A 52 4.34 22.66 -12.07
C GLY A 52 3.44 23.40 -13.09
N ASP A 53 4.01 23.61 -14.29
CA ASP A 53 3.42 24.43 -15.32
C ASP A 53 2.45 23.69 -16.26
N VAL A 54 2.28 22.37 -16.10
CA VAL A 54 1.38 21.57 -16.94
C VAL A 54 -0.07 21.71 -16.47
N ARG A 55 -0.96 22.04 -17.41
CA ARG A 55 -2.38 22.18 -17.12
C ARG A 55 -3.03 20.81 -16.87
N PRO A 56 -3.81 20.65 -15.79
CA PRO A 56 -4.54 19.42 -15.54
C PRO A 56 -5.63 19.20 -16.58
N MET A 57 -6.00 17.95 -16.84
CA MET A 57 -7.07 17.56 -17.77
C MET A 57 -8.46 17.97 -17.23
N PHE A 58 -8.58 18.08 -15.91
CA PHE A 58 -9.81 18.52 -15.24
C PHE A 58 -9.50 19.21 -13.90
N PRO A 59 -10.41 20.08 -13.40
CA PRO A 59 -10.23 20.72 -12.11
C PRO A 59 -10.09 19.71 -10.96
N GLY A 60 -9.05 19.85 -10.14
CA GLY A 60 -8.81 18.98 -8.99
C GLY A 60 -7.97 17.74 -9.28
N GLN A 61 -7.51 17.51 -10.50
CA GLN A 61 -6.65 16.36 -10.84
C GLN A 61 -5.39 16.32 -9.97
N GLN A 62 -4.77 17.46 -9.68
CA GLN A 62 -3.59 17.59 -8.83
C GLN A 62 -3.79 17.04 -7.40
N VAL A 63 -5.04 16.94 -6.95
CA VAL A 63 -5.39 16.36 -5.64
C VAL A 63 -5.82 14.90 -5.80
N THR A 64 -6.72 14.64 -6.76
CA THR A 64 -7.28 13.28 -6.94
C THR A 64 -6.24 12.27 -7.40
N MET A 65 -5.20 12.70 -8.12
CA MET A 65 -4.11 11.83 -8.57
C MET A 65 -3.42 11.07 -7.43
N PHE A 66 -3.35 11.65 -6.21
CA PHE A 66 -2.79 10.97 -5.03
C PHE A 66 -3.57 9.74 -4.57
N LEU A 67 -4.81 9.60 -5.02
CA LEU A 67 -5.65 8.44 -4.74
C LEU A 67 -5.81 7.54 -5.97
N THR A 68 -6.02 8.14 -7.15
CA THR A 68 -6.35 7.41 -8.37
C THR A 68 -5.21 6.56 -8.89
N TYR A 69 -3.96 7.02 -8.77
CA TYR A 69 -2.79 6.28 -9.24
C TYR A 69 -2.64 4.89 -8.61
N GLY A 70 -3.19 4.69 -7.40
CA GLY A 70 -3.21 3.41 -6.70
C GLY A 70 -4.10 2.33 -7.35
N PHE A 71 -4.97 2.72 -8.28
CA PHE A 71 -5.83 1.77 -9.00
C PHE A 71 -5.29 1.37 -10.37
N LEU A 72 -4.29 2.10 -10.89
CA LEU A 72 -3.65 1.84 -12.18
C LEU A 72 -2.42 0.94 -11.99
N HIS A 73 -2.12 0.11 -12.98
CA HIS A 73 -0.95 -0.76 -12.94
C HIS A 73 -0.24 -0.80 -14.31
N GLY A 74 1.09 -0.92 -14.28
CA GLY A 74 1.93 -0.97 -15.48
C GLY A 74 1.96 -2.36 -16.17
N GLY A 75 0.86 -3.12 -16.06
CA GLY A 75 0.69 -4.42 -16.70
C GLY A 75 0.21 -5.52 -15.76
N LEU A 76 -0.13 -6.67 -16.33
CA LEU A 76 -0.78 -7.78 -15.61
C LEU A 76 0.08 -8.38 -14.49
N LEU A 77 1.40 -8.47 -14.69
CA LEU A 77 2.31 -8.97 -13.65
C LEU A 77 2.36 -8.01 -12.46
N HIS A 78 2.47 -6.71 -12.73
CA HIS A 78 2.47 -5.67 -11.68
C HIS A 78 1.15 -5.69 -10.90
N LEU A 79 0.01 -5.77 -11.60
CA LEU A 79 -1.30 -5.94 -10.96
C LEU A 79 -1.33 -7.20 -10.08
N GLY A 80 -0.97 -8.36 -10.64
CA GLY A 80 -1.05 -9.64 -9.94
C GLY A 80 -0.24 -9.65 -8.64
N MET A 81 0.99 -9.14 -8.68
CA MET A 81 1.85 -9.02 -7.50
C MET A 81 1.24 -8.09 -6.44
N ASN A 82 0.71 -6.93 -6.85
CA ASN A 82 0.05 -6.00 -5.93
C ASN A 82 -1.21 -6.61 -5.30
N MET A 83 -2.08 -7.23 -6.09
CA MET A 83 -3.33 -7.82 -5.59
C MET A 83 -3.08 -8.99 -4.64
N LEU A 84 -2.09 -9.83 -4.92
CA LEU A 84 -1.68 -10.91 -4.03
C LEU A 84 -1.14 -10.35 -2.70
N ALA A 85 -0.24 -9.37 -2.75
CA ALA A 85 0.33 -8.74 -1.57
C ALA A 85 -0.77 -8.03 -0.74
N LEU A 86 -1.67 -7.30 -1.40
CA LEU A 86 -2.81 -6.65 -0.74
C LEU A 86 -3.71 -7.67 -0.03
N TYR A 87 -4.04 -8.78 -0.70
CA TYR A 87 -4.86 -9.84 -0.12
C TYR A 87 -4.21 -10.46 1.12
N VAL A 88 -2.93 -10.79 1.03
CA VAL A 88 -2.18 -11.45 2.13
C VAL A 88 -2.06 -10.50 3.33
N LEU A 89 -1.62 -9.25 3.11
CA LEU A 89 -1.45 -8.27 4.19
C LEU A 89 -2.79 -7.84 4.81
N ALA A 90 -3.83 -7.64 4.00
CA ALA A 90 -5.15 -7.31 4.51
C ALA A 90 -5.73 -8.44 5.37
N ARG A 91 -5.49 -9.70 4.99
CA ARG A 91 -5.88 -10.87 5.79
C ARG A 91 -5.09 -10.95 7.09
N SER A 92 -3.78 -10.77 7.04
CA SER A 92 -2.90 -10.83 8.21
C SER A 92 -3.25 -9.74 9.23
N LEU A 93 -3.34 -8.49 8.79
CA LEU A 93 -3.66 -7.35 9.66
C LEU A 93 -5.07 -7.40 10.25
N SER A 94 -6.02 -8.12 9.63
CA SER A 94 -7.41 -8.22 10.13
C SER A 94 -7.53 -8.84 11.53
N VAL A 95 -6.50 -9.54 11.98
CA VAL A 95 -6.43 -10.09 13.34
C VAL A 95 -6.13 -9.00 14.38
N ALA A 96 -5.35 -8.00 13.98
CA ALA A 96 -4.84 -6.95 14.88
C ALA A 96 -5.55 -5.60 14.72
N MET A 97 -6.08 -5.31 13.53
CA MET A 97 -6.70 -4.02 13.20
C MET A 97 -8.17 -4.17 12.79
N SER A 98 -8.98 -3.16 13.09
CA SER A 98 -10.34 -3.07 12.54
C SER A 98 -10.30 -2.75 11.04
N GLY A 99 -11.31 -3.19 10.28
CA GLY A 99 -11.41 -2.90 8.86
C GLY A 99 -11.38 -1.40 8.55
N ALA A 100 -12.04 -0.57 9.37
CA ALA A 100 -12.03 0.89 9.20
C ALA A 100 -10.63 1.48 9.41
N ALA A 101 -9.89 1.01 10.43
CA ALA A 101 -8.51 1.46 10.66
C ALA A 101 -7.58 1.05 9.52
N MET A 102 -7.76 -0.15 8.96
CA MET A 102 -6.99 -0.62 7.81
C MET A 102 -7.28 0.20 6.54
N VAL A 103 -8.55 0.60 6.32
CA VAL A 103 -8.91 1.47 5.19
C VAL A 103 -8.28 2.85 5.35
N ALA A 104 -8.37 3.45 6.53
CA ALA A 104 -7.73 4.74 6.80
C ALA A 104 -6.21 4.65 6.58
N LEU A 105 -5.56 3.60 7.10
CA LEU A 105 -4.15 3.33 6.89
C LEU A 105 -3.79 3.22 5.40
N TYR A 106 -4.57 2.45 4.63
CA TYR A 106 -4.34 2.25 3.20
C TYR A 106 -4.33 3.58 2.44
N PHE A 107 -5.34 4.41 2.62
CA PHE A 107 -5.43 5.68 1.89
C PHE A 107 -4.43 6.72 2.40
N VAL A 108 -4.16 6.80 3.70
CA VAL A 108 -3.11 7.68 4.23
C VAL A 108 -1.74 7.28 3.70
N ALA A 109 -1.42 5.99 3.69
CA ALA A 109 -0.17 5.48 3.14
C ALA A 109 -0.06 5.72 1.62
N GLN A 110 -1.17 5.60 0.87
CA GLN A 110 -1.22 5.91 -0.56
C GLN A 110 -0.87 7.38 -0.81
N VAL A 111 -1.47 8.30 -0.07
CA VAL A 111 -1.17 9.73 -0.19
C VAL A 111 0.27 10.04 0.22
N ALA A 112 0.73 9.51 1.36
CA ALA A 112 2.11 9.69 1.84
C ALA A 112 3.14 9.15 0.83
N ALA A 113 2.87 8.01 0.22
CA ALA A 113 3.70 7.43 -0.83
C ALA A 113 3.84 8.39 -2.03
N GLY A 114 2.72 8.93 -2.51
CA GLY A 114 2.73 9.91 -3.60
C GLY A 114 3.49 11.19 -3.24
N LEU A 115 3.31 11.72 -2.03
CA LEU A 115 4.02 12.92 -1.57
C LEU A 115 5.53 12.69 -1.49
N VAL A 116 5.98 11.56 -0.91
CA VAL A 116 7.40 11.22 -0.81
C VAL A 116 8.00 10.96 -2.18
N GLN A 117 7.24 10.32 -3.09
CA GLN A 117 7.65 10.15 -4.48
C GLN A 117 7.95 11.49 -5.16
N LEU A 118 7.03 12.43 -5.08
CA LEU A 118 7.19 13.75 -5.70
C LEU A 118 8.28 14.60 -5.04
N TRP A 119 8.54 14.36 -3.75
CA TRP A 119 9.58 15.11 -3.02
C TRP A 119 11.00 14.58 -3.26
N LEU A 120 11.16 13.25 -3.45
CA LEU A 120 12.48 12.61 -3.56
C LEU A 120 12.85 12.18 -4.98
N SER A 121 11.96 12.33 -5.95
CA SER A 121 12.21 11.90 -7.33
C SER A 121 12.20 13.08 -8.29
N ASP A 122 13.26 13.19 -9.07
CA ASP A 122 13.34 14.16 -10.18
C ASP A 122 12.81 13.56 -11.51
N SER A 123 12.27 12.35 -11.48
CA SER A 123 11.74 11.71 -12.68
C SER A 123 10.43 12.36 -13.13
N PRO A 124 10.33 12.77 -14.41
CA PRO A 124 9.08 13.31 -14.96
C PRO A 124 8.06 12.21 -15.30
N LEU A 125 8.45 10.93 -15.17
CA LEU A 125 7.57 9.81 -15.54
C LEU A 125 6.39 9.67 -14.56
N PRO A 126 5.20 9.33 -15.07
CA PRO A 126 4.04 9.10 -14.23
C PRO A 126 4.24 7.84 -13.37
N VAL A 127 3.65 7.86 -12.18
CA VAL A 127 3.67 6.73 -11.24
C VAL A 127 2.28 6.12 -11.15
N VAL A 128 2.25 4.79 -11.12
CA VAL A 128 1.03 3.97 -10.97
C VAL A 128 1.29 2.80 -10.03
N GLY A 129 0.26 2.37 -9.31
CA GLY A 129 0.28 1.16 -8.49
C GLY A 129 -0.20 1.36 -7.06
N ALA A 130 -0.82 0.31 -6.53
CA ALA A 130 -1.24 0.23 -5.13
C ALA A 130 -0.08 0.01 -4.14
N SER A 131 1.13 -0.19 -4.66
CA SER A 131 2.28 -0.64 -3.86
C SER A 131 2.64 0.30 -2.71
N GLY A 132 2.50 1.61 -2.88
CA GLY A 132 2.71 2.56 -1.79
C GLY A 132 1.82 2.27 -0.57
N ALA A 133 0.52 2.09 -0.79
CA ALA A 133 -0.42 1.70 0.26
C ALA A 133 -0.13 0.30 0.84
N ILE A 134 0.26 -0.65 -0.02
CA ILE A 134 0.63 -2.02 0.39
C ILE A 134 1.86 -1.99 1.30
N PHE A 135 2.88 -1.20 0.98
CA PHE A 135 4.03 -0.96 1.85
C PHE A 135 3.62 -0.30 3.17
N GLY A 136 2.59 0.54 3.16
CA GLY A 136 1.97 1.07 4.37
C GLY A 136 1.35 -0.01 5.25
N LEU A 137 0.60 -0.95 4.68
CA LEU A 137 0.07 -2.10 5.42
C LEU A 137 1.20 -2.94 6.02
N ALA A 138 2.26 -3.21 5.25
CA ALA A 138 3.42 -3.96 5.71
C ALA A 138 4.16 -3.23 6.86
N GLY A 139 4.36 -1.92 6.75
CA GLY A 139 4.95 -1.10 7.80
C GLY A 139 4.14 -1.16 9.10
N ALA A 140 2.81 -1.06 9.01
CA ALA A 140 1.94 -1.17 10.18
C ALA A 140 1.99 -2.56 10.81
N GLU A 141 2.04 -3.62 10.01
CA GLU A 141 2.19 -5.00 10.50
C GLU A 141 3.49 -5.17 11.29
N ILE A 142 4.61 -4.65 10.75
CA ILE A 142 5.91 -4.66 11.43
C ILE A 142 5.83 -3.89 12.76
N ALA A 143 5.25 -2.69 12.78
CA ALA A 143 5.15 -1.89 14.00
C ALA A 143 4.29 -2.55 15.08
N ILE A 144 3.14 -3.13 14.69
CA ILE A 144 2.26 -3.85 15.61
C ILE A 144 2.95 -5.11 16.15
N ALA A 145 3.61 -5.88 15.29
CA ALA A 145 4.36 -7.08 15.67
C ALA A 145 5.51 -6.72 16.62
N ALA A 146 6.22 -5.61 16.37
CA ALA A 146 7.29 -5.11 17.24
C ALA A 146 6.77 -4.78 18.64
N ARG A 147 5.64 -4.08 18.75
CA ARG A 147 5.03 -3.76 20.06
C ARG A 147 4.61 -5.02 20.82
N ILE A 148 4.00 -5.98 20.14
CA ILE A 148 3.60 -7.26 20.75
C ILE A 148 4.83 -8.01 21.25
N GLN A 149 5.90 -8.04 20.46
CA GLN A 149 7.14 -8.75 20.80
C GLN A 149 7.86 -8.11 21.98
N LEU A 150 7.97 -6.79 22.00
CA LEU A 150 8.55 -6.06 23.14
C LEU A 150 7.76 -6.29 24.42
N GLY A 151 6.42 -6.31 24.35
CA GLY A 151 5.58 -6.59 25.51
C GLY A 151 5.68 -8.03 26.04
N LYS A 152 6.00 -9.02 25.18
CA LYS A 152 6.08 -10.44 25.57
C LYS A 152 7.48 -10.87 25.99
N ALA A 153 8.50 -10.50 25.21
CA ALA A 153 9.85 -11.06 25.33
C ALA A 153 10.94 -9.99 25.52
N GLY A 154 10.59 -8.71 25.50
CA GLY A 154 11.54 -7.60 25.62
C GLY A 154 12.57 -7.54 24.47
N SER A 155 12.38 -8.27 23.38
CA SER A 155 13.36 -8.40 22.29
C SER A 155 12.68 -8.36 20.91
N LEU A 156 13.29 -7.63 19.97
CA LEU A 156 12.88 -7.57 18.56
C LEU A 156 13.57 -8.64 17.67
N ARG A 157 14.46 -9.44 18.25
CA ARG A 157 15.28 -10.43 17.50
C ARG A 157 14.44 -11.36 16.60
N PRO A 158 13.25 -11.84 16.99
CA PRO A 158 12.43 -12.69 16.13
C PRO A 158 11.89 -11.99 14.87
N LEU A 159 11.83 -10.66 14.86
CA LEU A 159 11.37 -9.88 13.71
C LEU A 159 12.49 -9.52 12.73
N ALA A 160 13.75 -9.69 13.12
CA ALA A 160 14.88 -9.30 12.28
C ALA A 160 14.86 -10.02 10.92
N GLY A 161 14.62 -11.32 10.89
CA GLY A 161 14.53 -12.10 9.65
C GLY A 161 13.45 -11.60 8.69
N PRO A 162 12.17 -11.55 9.10
CA PRO A 162 11.08 -11.03 8.28
C PRO A 162 11.31 -9.59 7.79
N VAL A 163 11.83 -8.70 8.63
CA VAL A 163 12.12 -7.31 8.24
C VAL A 163 13.24 -7.25 7.21
N VAL A 164 14.35 -7.96 7.43
CA VAL A 164 15.45 -8.05 6.47
C VAL A 164 14.97 -8.63 5.14
N GLN A 165 14.18 -9.69 5.16
CA GLN A 165 13.63 -10.28 3.94
C GLN A 165 12.73 -9.27 3.18
N PHE A 166 11.90 -8.52 3.88
CA PHE A 166 11.06 -7.47 3.27
C PHE A 166 11.90 -6.36 2.62
N VAL A 167 12.96 -5.90 3.30
CA VAL A 167 13.88 -4.88 2.76
C VAL A 167 14.64 -5.44 1.55
N LEU A 168 15.19 -6.64 1.64
CA LEU A 168 15.93 -7.26 0.54
C LEU A 168 15.05 -7.49 -0.69
N LEU A 169 13.79 -7.89 -0.50
CA LEU A 169 12.85 -8.04 -1.60
C LEU A 169 12.58 -6.70 -2.29
N ASN A 170 12.40 -5.61 -1.52
CA ASN A 170 12.20 -4.29 -2.09
C ASN A 170 13.43 -3.81 -2.88
N VAL A 171 14.63 -4.00 -2.32
CA VAL A 171 15.89 -3.68 -3.00
C VAL A 171 16.03 -4.50 -4.28
N ALA A 172 15.79 -5.81 -4.23
CA ALA A 172 15.87 -6.68 -5.41
C ALA A 172 14.89 -6.26 -6.51
N LEU A 173 13.64 -5.93 -6.15
CA LEU A 173 12.65 -5.40 -7.09
C LEU A 173 13.11 -4.06 -7.70
N THR A 174 13.66 -3.16 -6.89
CA THR A 174 14.16 -1.85 -7.35
C THR A 174 15.30 -2.00 -8.35
N LEU A 175 16.16 -2.99 -8.16
CA LEU A 175 17.29 -3.26 -9.06
C LEU A 175 16.87 -4.04 -10.32
N ALA A 176 15.86 -4.90 -10.22
CA ALA A 176 15.43 -5.78 -11.30
C ALA A 176 14.38 -5.15 -12.23
N VAL A 177 13.58 -4.20 -11.74
CA VAL A 177 12.47 -3.58 -12.49
C VAL A 177 12.80 -2.12 -12.78
N PRO A 178 12.99 -1.73 -14.06
CA PRO A 178 13.20 -0.34 -14.42
C PRO A 178 12.07 0.57 -13.96
N ASN A 179 12.40 1.78 -13.53
CA ASN A 179 11.46 2.82 -13.14
C ASN A 179 10.52 2.45 -11.98
N ILE A 180 10.93 1.53 -11.11
CA ILE A 180 10.14 1.25 -9.91
C ILE A 180 10.19 2.47 -8.96
N ALA A 181 9.03 2.90 -8.47
CA ALA A 181 8.89 4.06 -7.59
C ALA A 181 9.25 3.70 -6.14
N TRP A 182 10.54 3.41 -5.88
CA TRP A 182 11.00 3.02 -4.53
C TRP A 182 10.75 4.11 -3.48
N GLN A 183 10.74 5.39 -3.89
CA GLN A 183 10.42 6.52 -3.02
C GLN A 183 8.98 6.42 -2.51
N ALA A 184 8.04 6.04 -3.38
CA ALA A 184 6.65 5.78 -2.98
C ALA A 184 6.56 4.61 -1.99
N HIS A 185 7.33 3.53 -2.20
CA HIS A 185 7.40 2.42 -1.25
C HIS A 185 7.89 2.89 0.13
N LEU A 186 8.95 3.70 0.15
CA LEU A 186 9.49 4.28 1.38
C LEU A 186 8.44 5.14 2.09
N GLY A 187 7.80 6.07 1.37
CA GLY A 187 6.77 6.94 1.94
C GLY A 187 5.60 6.17 2.54
N GLY A 188 5.11 5.16 1.83
CA GLY A 188 4.07 4.27 2.32
C GLY A 188 4.49 3.50 3.57
N ALA A 189 5.68 2.88 3.55
CA ALA A 189 6.21 2.12 4.68
C ALA A 189 6.37 2.99 5.94
N LEU A 190 6.90 4.20 5.82
CA LEU A 190 7.06 5.13 6.94
C LEU A 190 5.72 5.55 7.53
N ALA A 191 4.74 5.89 6.69
CA ALA A 191 3.38 6.20 7.14
C ALA A 191 2.76 5.00 7.88
N GLY A 192 2.94 3.81 7.34
CA GLY A 192 2.47 2.57 7.96
C GLY A 192 3.11 2.28 9.30
N LEU A 193 4.43 2.40 9.40
CA LEU A 193 5.17 2.24 10.66
C LEU A 193 4.66 3.22 11.72
N ALA A 194 4.49 4.49 11.37
CA ALA A 194 3.99 5.51 12.29
C ALA A 194 2.57 5.20 12.77
N MET A 195 1.64 4.91 11.84
CA MET A 195 0.26 4.60 12.18
C MET A 195 0.13 3.29 12.98
N GLY A 196 0.90 2.25 12.62
CA GLY A 196 0.92 0.98 13.34
C GLY A 196 1.48 1.12 14.76
N ALA A 197 2.50 1.95 14.94
CA ALA A 197 3.07 2.26 16.26
C ALA A 197 2.07 2.99 17.16
N LEU A 198 1.25 3.86 16.60
CA LEU A 198 0.23 4.63 17.35
C LEU A 198 -1.09 3.86 17.52
N TYR A 199 -1.33 2.85 16.69
CA TYR A 199 -2.59 2.10 16.73
C TYR A 199 -2.72 1.31 18.04
N GLN A 200 -3.80 1.55 18.76
CA GLN A 200 -4.16 0.78 19.95
C GLN A 200 -5.32 -0.16 19.60
N PRO A 201 -5.10 -1.48 19.61
CA PRO A 201 -6.20 -2.43 19.44
C PRO A 201 -7.25 -2.20 20.52
N ARG A 202 -8.51 -2.13 20.16
CA ARG A 202 -9.58 -2.10 21.16
C ARG A 202 -9.48 -3.38 21.98
N ARG A 203 -9.35 -3.24 23.30
CA ARG A 203 -9.50 -4.38 24.22
C ARG A 203 -10.93 -4.90 24.02
N ARG A 204 -11.05 -6.10 23.50
CA ARG A 204 -12.31 -6.82 23.43
C ARG A 204 -12.55 -7.55 24.74
#